data_9ab20ad4a19d0b5dcc678819f87a7433
#
_entry.id   9ab20ad4a19d0b5dcc678819f87a7433
#
_cell.length_a   1.000
_cell.length_b   1.000
_cell.length_c   1.000
_cell.angle_alpha   90.00
_cell.angle_beta   90.00
_cell.angle_gamma   90.00
#
_symmetry.space_group_name_H-M   'P 1'
#
loop_
_entity.id
_entity.type
_entity.pdbx_description
1 polymer ?
#
loop_
_entity_poly.entity_id
_entity_poly.type
_entity_poly.pdbx_seq_one_letter_code
_entity_poly.pdbx_strand_id
1 'polypeptide(L)'
;AAAKIFRDYGYAGTTMRAIADEADLKAGSIYYHYKSKDDLISAVLDIGIHAVTDRVTEALAALPEDATGRRKIEVAIAAHLSAIIEVGDYTLATRRALGQVPEAIRARNTRMRDMYGSVWQKILADAHDRGEFRTSANLTLARLFILGALNWTVEWFKPGGRSIDDVAREFASVVLDGLSGNGGS
;
A
#
# COMPACT_ATOMS: atom_id res chain seq x y z
N ALA A 1 15.66 8.39 7.08
CA ALA A 1 16.11 8.02 8.44
C ALA A 1 14.95 7.44 9.28
N ALA A 2 13.90 8.21 9.63
CA ALA A 2 12.85 7.77 10.56
C ALA A 2 12.16 6.46 10.14
N ALA A 3 11.71 6.35 8.88
CA ALA A 3 11.08 5.12 8.37
C ALA A 3 12.00 3.89 8.52
N LYS A 4 13.30 4.04 8.23
CA LYS A 4 14.30 2.98 8.40
C LYS A 4 14.41 2.53 9.86
N ILE A 5 14.51 3.47 10.80
CA ILE A 5 14.61 3.15 12.23
C ILE A 5 13.32 2.49 12.74
N PHE A 6 12.13 2.97 12.35
CA PHE A 6 10.87 2.31 12.70
C PHE A 6 10.71 0.93 12.07
N ARG A 7 11.20 0.74 10.83
CA ARG A 7 11.25 -0.58 10.18
C ARG A 7 12.11 -1.55 10.98
N ASP A 8 13.29 -1.13 11.42
CA ASP A 8 14.27 -2.01 12.04
C ASP A 8 13.93 -2.32 13.51
N TYR A 9 13.46 -1.32 14.25
CA TYR A 9 13.27 -1.42 15.72
C TYR A 9 11.81 -1.35 16.19
N GLY A 10 10.87 -1.08 15.29
CA GLY A 10 9.47 -0.86 15.65
C GLY A 10 9.27 0.46 16.41
N TYR A 11 8.01 0.73 16.81
CA TYR A 11 7.72 1.95 17.58
C TYR A 11 8.32 1.90 18.99
N ALA A 12 8.17 0.78 19.71
CA ALA A 12 8.65 0.66 21.09
C ALA A 12 10.17 0.78 21.19
N GLY A 13 10.93 0.17 20.27
CA GLY A 13 12.39 0.20 20.26
C GLY A 13 13.03 1.47 19.71
N THR A 14 12.23 2.42 19.20
CA THR A 14 12.72 3.64 18.57
C THR A 14 12.74 4.81 19.55
N THR A 15 13.81 5.63 19.48
CA THR A 15 13.92 6.91 20.19
C THR A 15 14.17 8.06 19.22
N MET A 16 13.78 9.28 19.61
CA MET A 16 14.05 10.49 18.83
C MET A 16 15.56 10.69 18.59
N ARG A 17 16.38 10.30 19.56
CA ARG A 17 17.83 10.38 19.45
C ARG A 17 18.39 9.42 18.40
N ALA A 18 17.92 8.15 18.38
CA ALA A 18 18.34 7.18 17.38
C ALA A 18 17.99 7.63 15.95
N ILE A 19 16.84 8.30 15.79
CA ILE A 19 16.46 8.88 14.50
C ILE A 19 17.33 10.06 14.13
N ALA A 20 17.71 10.91 15.11
CA ALA A 20 18.63 12.02 14.89
C ALA A 20 20.00 11.52 14.43
N ASP A 21 20.55 10.55 15.14
CA ASP A 21 21.84 9.93 14.85
C ASP A 21 21.85 9.30 13.44
N GLU A 22 20.78 8.57 13.05
CA GLU A 22 20.63 7.99 11.70
C GLU A 22 20.48 9.06 10.59
N ALA A 23 19.95 10.22 10.93
CA ALA A 23 19.77 11.34 10.00
C ALA A 23 20.99 12.26 9.92
N ASP A 24 22.04 12.00 10.69
CA ASP A 24 23.19 12.89 10.88
C ASP A 24 22.77 14.30 11.32
N LEU A 25 21.80 14.37 12.23
CA LEU A 25 21.24 15.61 12.78
C LEU A 25 21.47 15.72 14.28
N LYS A 26 21.60 16.95 14.78
CA LYS A 26 21.51 17.20 16.20
C LYS A 26 20.07 16.93 16.69
N ALA A 27 19.92 16.30 17.86
CA ALA A 27 18.62 15.98 18.43
C ALA A 27 17.67 17.21 18.49
N GLY A 28 18.18 18.40 18.79
CA GLY A 28 17.40 19.63 18.80
C GLY A 28 16.78 19.99 17.43
N SER A 29 17.43 19.61 16.33
CA SER A 29 16.89 19.86 14.98
C SER A 29 15.62 19.04 14.70
N ILE A 30 15.58 17.79 15.17
CA ILE A 30 14.37 16.96 15.00
C ILE A 30 13.22 17.52 15.83
N TYR A 31 13.46 17.94 17.07
CA TYR A 31 12.43 18.51 17.94
C TYR A 31 11.86 19.84 17.44
N TYR A 32 12.57 20.52 16.55
CA TYR A 32 12.04 21.70 15.86
C TYR A 32 10.89 21.34 14.90
N HIS A 33 10.97 20.20 14.23
CA HIS A 33 9.98 19.76 13.23
C HIS A 33 8.93 18.80 13.81
N TYR A 34 9.33 17.93 14.73
CA TYR A 34 8.46 16.90 15.34
C TYR A 34 8.61 16.96 16.85
N LYS A 35 7.56 17.33 17.53
CA LYS A 35 7.58 17.53 19.00
C LYS A 35 7.69 16.23 19.79
N SER A 36 7.29 15.12 19.17
CA SER A 36 7.25 13.80 19.81
C SER A 36 7.55 12.66 18.83
N LYS A 37 7.83 11.48 19.37
CA LYS A 37 7.91 10.24 18.59
C LYS A 37 6.58 9.91 17.93
N ASP A 38 5.47 10.27 18.58
CA ASP A 38 4.11 10.05 18.07
C ASP A 38 3.85 10.89 16.82
N ASP A 39 4.28 12.17 16.82
CA ASP A 39 4.17 13.02 15.64
C ASP A 39 4.99 12.46 14.47
N LEU A 40 6.20 11.99 14.77
CA LEU A 40 7.10 11.48 13.75
C LEU A 40 6.62 10.15 13.15
N ILE A 41 6.16 9.20 13.98
CA ILE A 41 5.59 7.96 13.46
C ILE A 41 4.29 8.22 12.67
N SER A 42 3.44 9.15 13.13
CA SER A 42 2.23 9.53 12.39
C SER A 42 2.59 10.04 10.99
N ALA A 43 3.60 10.91 10.87
CA ALA A 43 4.07 11.39 9.57
C ALA A 43 4.60 10.25 8.69
N VAL A 44 5.35 9.30 9.25
CA VAL A 44 5.85 8.13 8.52
C VAL A 44 4.70 7.27 8.00
N LEU A 45 3.70 6.99 8.83
CA LEU A 45 2.52 6.21 8.44
C LEU A 45 1.69 6.93 7.35
N ASP A 46 1.51 8.25 7.49
CA ASP A 46 0.77 9.07 6.53
C ASP A 46 1.48 9.11 5.16
N ILE A 47 2.80 9.33 5.14
CA ILE A 47 3.58 9.33 3.90
C ILE A 47 3.45 7.98 3.17
N GLY A 48 3.57 6.87 3.89
CA GLY A 48 3.47 5.54 3.29
C GLY A 48 2.12 5.28 2.63
N ILE A 49 1.00 5.60 3.31
CA ILE A 49 -0.33 5.37 2.74
C ILE A 49 -0.68 6.37 1.62
N HIS A 50 -0.29 7.65 1.75
CA HIS A 50 -0.53 8.64 0.71
C HIS A 50 0.24 8.31 -0.57
N ALA A 51 1.52 7.95 -0.49
CA ALA A 51 2.31 7.61 -1.66
C ALA A 51 1.66 6.52 -2.52
N VAL A 52 1.10 5.47 -1.88
CA VAL A 52 0.40 4.39 -2.57
C VAL A 52 -0.95 4.87 -3.11
N THR A 53 -1.73 5.60 -2.29
CA THR A 53 -3.06 6.07 -2.67
C THR A 53 -2.99 7.03 -3.86
N ASP A 54 -2.09 8.01 -3.80
CA ASP A 54 -1.95 9.03 -4.82
C ASP A 54 -1.49 8.40 -6.15
N ARG A 55 -0.48 7.53 -6.11
CA ARG A 55 0.01 6.84 -7.31
C ARG A 55 -1.08 6.01 -7.99
N VAL A 56 -1.89 5.29 -7.21
CA VAL A 56 -2.99 4.47 -7.78
C VAL A 56 -4.11 5.35 -8.30
N THR A 57 -4.51 6.40 -7.59
CA THR A 57 -5.59 7.29 -8.04
C THR A 57 -5.20 8.10 -9.26
N GLU A 58 -3.97 8.60 -9.35
CA GLU A 58 -3.43 9.28 -10.53
C GLU A 58 -3.39 8.34 -11.74
N ALA A 59 -2.90 7.11 -11.57
CA ALA A 59 -2.84 6.14 -12.65
C ALA A 59 -4.23 5.76 -13.17
N LEU A 60 -5.22 5.64 -12.28
CA LEU A 60 -6.61 5.39 -12.67
C LEU A 60 -7.24 6.61 -13.37
N ALA A 61 -6.96 7.81 -12.90
CA ALA A 61 -7.46 9.05 -13.50
C ALA A 61 -6.90 9.31 -14.91
N ALA A 62 -5.73 8.77 -15.22
CA ALA A 62 -5.12 8.87 -16.57
C ALA A 62 -5.75 7.91 -17.60
N LEU A 63 -6.60 6.98 -17.18
CA LEU A 63 -7.28 6.06 -18.09
C LEU A 63 -8.46 6.75 -18.81
N PRO A 64 -8.79 6.32 -20.04
CA PRO A 64 -10.02 6.71 -20.69
C PRO A 64 -11.26 6.38 -19.84
N GLU A 65 -12.30 7.18 -19.97
CA GLU A 65 -13.56 7.01 -19.20
C GLU A 65 -14.21 5.63 -19.42
N ASP A 66 -14.12 5.13 -20.65
CA ASP A 66 -14.63 3.84 -21.10
C ASP A 66 -13.71 2.65 -20.80
N ALA A 67 -12.58 2.86 -20.10
CA ALA A 67 -11.67 1.79 -19.76
C ALA A 67 -12.37 0.65 -19.04
N THR A 68 -12.09 -0.59 -19.48
CA THR A 68 -12.66 -1.81 -18.88
C THR A 68 -12.24 -1.96 -17.43
N GLY A 69 -13.02 -2.68 -16.63
CA GLY A 69 -12.67 -3.01 -15.25
C GLY A 69 -11.37 -3.79 -15.18
N ARG A 70 -11.16 -4.74 -16.11
CA ARG A 70 -9.89 -5.45 -16.27
C ARG A 70 -8.71 -4.47 -16.36
N ARG A 71 -8.81 -3.49 -17.28
CA ARG A 71 -7.74 -2.51 -17.47
C ARG A 71 -7.49 -1.64 -16.23
N LYS A 72 -8.55 -1.21 -15.55
CA LYS A 72 -8.44 -0.45 -14.30
C LYS A 72 -7.69 -1.24 -13.22
N ILE A 73 -7.99 -2.53 -13.07
CA ILE A 73 -7.34 -3.40 -12.07
C ILE A 73 -5.88 -3.65 -12.44
N GLU A 74 -5.55 -3.91 -13.70
CA GLU A 74 -4.16 -4.06 -14.16
C GLU A 74 -3.32 -2.82 -13.82
N VAL A 75 -3.85 -1.64 -14.14
CA VAL A 75 -3.17 -0.36 -13.86
C VAL A 75 -3.05 -0.13 -12.36
N ALA A 76 -4.09 -0.40 -11.58
CA ALA A 76 -4.05 -0.25 -10.14
C ALA A 76 -3.03 -1.19 -9.48
N ILE A 77 -2.92 -2.44 -9.93
CA ILE A 77 -1.91 -3.40 -9.45
C ILE A 77 -0.50 -2.88 -9.75
N ALA A 78 -0.23 -2.46 -10.99
CA ALA A 78 1.07 -1.95 -11.38
C ALA A 78 1.48 -0.69 -10.59
N ALA A 79 0.56 0.26 -10.46
CA ALA A 79 0.77 1.49 -9.70
C ALA A 79 1.00 1.22 -8.21
N HIS A 80 0.22 0.31 -7.61
CA HIS A 80 0.40 -0.08 -6.20
C HIS A 80 1.77 -0.72 -5.97
N LEU A 81 2.15 -1.72 -6.76
CA LEU A 81 3.42 -2.41 -6.62
C LEU A 81 4.61 -1.47 -6.81
N SER A 82 4.57 -0.61 -7.82
CA SER A 82 5.60 0.42 -8.03
C SER A 82 5.74 1.32 -6.80
N ALA A 83 4.62 1.82 -6.26
CA ALA A 83 4.62 2.70 -5.10
C ALA A 83 5.17 2.03 -3.84
N ILE A 84 4.71 0.81 -3.49
CA ILE A 84 5.18 0.15 -2.27
C ILE A 84 6.65 -0.23 -2.30
N ILE A 85 7.21 -0.49 -3.47
CA ILE A 85 8.65 -0.75 -3.62
C ILE A 85 9.45 0.55 -3.51
N GLU A 86 8.97 1.64 -4.12
CA GLU A 86 9.60 2.97 -4.02
C GLU A 86 9.66 3.47 -2.57
N VAL A 87 8.57 3.29 -1.81
CA VAL A 87 8.49 3.69 -0.39
C VAL A 87 8.66 2.50 0.56
N GLY A 88 9.49 1.53 0.21
CA GLY A 88 9.61 0.26 0.92
C GLY A 88 9.84 0.40 2.43
N ASP A 89 10.71 1.32 2.85
CA ASP A 89 10.97 1.58 4.28
C ASP A 89 9.71 2.04 5.04
N TYR A 90 8.86 2.85 4.42
CA TYR A 90 7.60 3.32 5.03
C TYR A 90 6.58 2.18 5.15
N THR A 91 6.49 1.33 4.12
CA THR A 91 5.61 0.16 4.14
C THR A 91 6.02 -0.83 5.23
N LEU A 92 7.30 -1.15 5.32
CA LEU A 92 7.86 -2.04 6.33
C LEU A 92 7.77 -1.43 7.75
N ALA A 93 8.00 -0.12 7.89
CA ALA A 93 7.81 0.60 9.16
C ALA A 93 6.36 0.50 9.63
N THR A 94 5.39 0.68 8.73
CA THR A 94 3.97 0.53 9.04
C THR A 94 3.68 -0.87 9.58
N ARG A 95 4.12 -1.91 8.89
CA ARG A 95 3.94 -3.30 9.34
C ARG A 95 4.52 -3.54 10.73
N ARG A 96 5.72 -3.05 10.99
CA ARG A 96 6.45 -3.30 12.23
C ARG A 96 5.91 -2.51 13.41
N ALA A 97 5.52 -1.25 13.17
CA ALA A 97 5.18 -0.31 14.23
C ALA A 97 3.69 -0.21 14.55
N LEU A 98 2.78 -0.46 13.57
CA LEU A 98 1.35 -0.15 13.71
C LEU A 98 0.68 -0.85 14.90
N GLY A 99 1.07 -2.06 15.24
CA GLY A 99 0.57 -2.78 16.43
C GLY A 99 1.06 -2.24 17.77
N GLN A 100 2.06 -1.35 17.75
CA GLN A 100 2.74 -0.83 18.95
C GLN A 100 2.42 0.65 19.21
N VAL A 101 1.86 1.36 18.24
CA VAL A 101 1.55 2.80 18.38
C VAL A 101 0.31 3.02 19.26
N PRO A 102 0.15 4.23 19.84
CA PRO A 102 -1.07 4.63 20.54
C PRO A 102 -2.33 4.44 19.69
N GLU A 103 -3.44 4.13 20.35
CA GLU A 103 -4.73 3.83 19.70
C GLU A 103 -5.19 4.92 18.72
N ALA A 104 -5.02 6.19 19.10
CA ALA A 104 -5.43 7.31 18.24
C ALA A 104 -4.69 7.32 16.89
N ILE A 105 -3.38 7.00 16.89
CA ILE A 105 -2.56 6.91 15.68
C ILE A 105 -2.99 5.71 14.86
N ARG A 106 -3.18 4.56 15.49
CA ARG A 106 -3.65 3.33 14.84
C ARG A 106 -5.01 3.54 14.17
N ALA A 107 -5.97 4.11 14.89
CA ALA A 107 -7.30 4.38 14.38
C ALA A 107 -7.29 5.35 13.19
N ARG A 108 -6.43 6.38 13.24
CA ARG A 108 -6.24 7.30 12.11
C ARG A 108 -5.71 6.56 10.87
N ASN A 109 -4.64 5.78 11.01
CA ASN A 109 -4.06 5.02 9.91
C ASN A 109 -5.06 4.00 9.35
N THR A 110 -5.83 3.33 10.21
CA THR A 110 -6.89 2.39 9.78
C THR A 110 -7.91 3.09 8.89
N ARG A 111 -8.42 4.27 9.29
CA ARG A 111 -9.36 5.03 8.46
C ARG A 111 -8.78 5.38 7.08
N MET A 112 -7.51 5.78 7.01
CA MET A 112 -6.85 6.08 5.72
C MET A 112 -6.73 4.83 4.85
N ARG A 113 -6.40 3.69 5.43
CA ARG A 113 -6.37 2.40 4.73
C ARG A 113 -7.75 1.95 4.25
N ASP A 114 -8.80 2.21 5.03
CA ASP A 114 -10.18 1.93 4.64
C ASP A 114 -10.61 2.81 3.46
N MET A 115 -10.24 4.10 3.47
CA MET A 115 -10.48 5.00 2.33
C MET A 115 -9.77 4.49 1.08
N TYR A 116 -8.51 4.09 1.17
CA TYR A 116 -7.79 3.46 0.07
C TYR A 116 -8.46 2.15 -0.38
N GLY A 117 -8.88 1.32 0.56
CA GLY A 117 -9.64 0.10 0.29
C GLY A 117 -10.93 0.36 -0.49
N SER A 118 -11.57 1.51 -0.29
CA SER A 118 -12.78 1.91 -1.02
C SER A 118 -12.52 2.18 -2.50
N VAL A 119 -11.32 2.68 -2.86
CA VAL A 119 -10.90 2.82 -4.27
C VAL A 119 -10.92 1.46 -4.97
N TRP A 120 -10.32 0.45 -4.35
CA TRP A 120 -10.30 -0.93 -4.86
C TRP A 120 -11.70 -1.54 -4.93
N GLN A 121 -12.51 -1.33 -3.89
CA GLN A 121 -13.89 -1.83 -3.88
C GLN A 121 -14.69 -1.26 -5.05
N LYS A 122 -14.50 0.02 -5.37
CA LYS A 122 -15.19 0.68 -6.48
C LYS A 122 -14.79 0.10 -7.83
N ILE A 123 -13.50 -0.06 -8.12
CA ILE A 123 -13.08 -0.61 -9.43
C ILE A 123 -13.48 -2.08 -9.60
N LEU A 124 -13.51 -2.86 -8.52
CA LEU A 124 -14.00 -4.24 -8.54
C LEU A 124 -15.51 -4.30 -8.74
N ALA A 125 -16.28 -3.42 -8.09
CA ALA A 125 -17.72 -3.34 -8.28
C ALA A 125 -18.08 -2.91 -9.70
N ASP A 126 -17.44 -1.88 -10.25
CA ASP A 126 -17.62 -1.43 -11.62
C ASP A 126 -17.41 -2.57 -12.64
N ALA A 127 -16.37 -3.38 -12.47
CA ALA A 127 -16.08 -4.51 -13.34
C ALA A 127 -17.14 -5.64 -13.20
N HIS A 128 -17.57 -5.91 -11.99
CA HIS A 128 -18.61 -6.89 -11.70
C HIS A 128 -19.95 -6.48 -12.32
N ASP A 129 -20.36 -5.23 -12.14
CA ASP A 129 -21.64 -4.69 -12.66
C ASP A 129 -21.67 -4.64 -14.20
N ARG A 130 -20.51 -4.55 -14.84
CA ARG A 130 -20.37 -4.69 -16.31
C ARG A 130 -20.35 -6.14 -16.78
N GLY A 131 -20.45 -7.11 -15.89
CA GLY A 131 -20.43 -8.55 -16.23
C GLY A 131 -19.03 -9.08 -16.58
N GLU A 132 -17.98 -8.34 -16.27
CA GLU A 132 -16.59 -8.75 -16.54
C GLU A 132 -16.09 -9.83 -15.55
N PHE A 133 -16.79 -9.99 -14.42
CA PHE A 133 -16.50 -11.00 -13.40
C PHE A 133 -17.67 -11.97 -13.24
N ARG A 134 -17.35 -13.18 -12.77
CA ARG A 134 -18.37 -14.17 -12.41
C ARG A 134 -19.32 -13.60 -11.34
N THR A 135 -20.61 -13.84 -11.47
CA THR A 135 -21.65 -13.35 -10.56
C THR A 135 -21.49 -13.84 -9.12
N SER A 136 -20.83 -14.99 -8.92
CA SER A 136 -20.53 -15.56 -7.59
C SER A 136 -19.29 -14.96 -6.92
N ALA A 137 -18.62 -13.97 -7.53
CA ALA A 137 -17.42 -13.38 -6.95
C ALA A 137 -17.73 -12.57 -5.68
N ASN A 138 -17.09 -12.90 -4.56
CA ASN A 138 -17.15 -12.10 -3.36
C ASN A 138 -16.10 -10.96 -3.45
N LEU A 139 -16.56 -9.76 -3.81
CA LEU A 139 -15.69 -8.61 -4.07
C LEU A 139 -14.92 -8.14 -2.83
N THR A 140 -15.49 -8.31 -1.63
CA THR A 140 -14.78 -7.97 -0.38
C THR A 140 -13.60 -8.91 -0.15
N LEU A 141 -13.80 -10.21 -0.33
CA LEU A 141 -12.71 -11.18 -0.21
C LEU A 141 -11.69 -11.03 -1.33
N ALA A 142 -12.13 -10.75 -2.57
CA ALA A 142 -11.23 -10.46 -3.69
C ALA A 142 -10.33 -9.26 -3.39
N ARG A 143 -10.91 -8.16 -2.89
CA ARG A 143 -10.15 -6.97 -2.46
C ARG A 143 -9.12 -7.30 -1.38
N LEU A 144 -9.51 -8.03 -0.35
CA LEU A 144 -8.61 -8.40 0.75
C LEU A 144 -7.47 -9.30 0.26
N PHE A 145 -7.77 -10.25 -0.62
CA PHE A 145 -6.78 -11.13 -1.25
C PHE A 145 -5.78 -10.31 -2.08
N ILE A 146 -6.28 -9.44 -2.96
CA ILE A 146 -5.44 -8.59 -3.82
C ILE A 146 -4.52 -7.73 -2.96
N LEU A 147 -5.07 -6.93 -2.04
CA LEU A 147 -4.27 -6.04 -1.20
C LEU A 147 -3.32 -6.80 -0.29
N GLY A 148 -3.70 -7.97 0.20
CA GLY A 148 -2.83 -8.84 0.99
C GLY A 148 -1.61 -9.30 0.18
N ALA A 149 -1.83 -9.80 -1.03
CA ALA A 149 -0.76 -10.25 -1.93
C ALA A 149 0.16 -9.09 -2.34
N LEU A 150 -0.42 -7.95 -2.76
CA LEU A 150 0.34 -6.77 -3.17
C LEU A 150 1.20 -6.24 -2.02
N ASN A 151 0.63 -6.05 -0.84
CA ASN A 151 1.37 -5.53 0.32
C ASN A 151 2.46 -6.49 0.82
N TRP A 152 2.35 -7.79 0.55
CA TRP A 152 3.38 -8.75 0.92
C TRP A 152 4.61 -8.68 0.01
N THR A 153 4.50 -8.10 -1.17
CA THR A 153 5.57 -8.05 -2.18
C THR A 153 6.83 -7.35 -1.64
N VAL A 154 6.68 -6.33 -0.80
CA VAL A 154 7.81 -5.61 -0.20
C VAL A 154 8.75 -6.51 0.64
N GLU A 155 8.28 -7.66 1.10
CA GLU A 155 9.08 -8.58 1.93
C GLU A 155 10.01 -9.48 1.10
N TRP A 156 9.57 -9.87 -0.07
CA TRP A 156 10.29 -10.85 -0.88
C TRP A 156 10.86 -10.29 -2.19
N PHE A 157 10.37 -9.15 -2.66
CA PHE A 157 10.88 -8.55 -3.89
C PHE A 157 12.32 -8.07 -3.71
N LYS A 158 13.19 -8.50 -4.64
CA LYS A 158 14.62 -8.12 -4.63
C LYS A 158 14.97 -7.48 -5.97
N PRO A 159 15.59 -6.27 -5.95
CA PRO A 159 16.16 -5.67 -7.16
C PRO A 159 17.17 -6.61 -7.83
N GLY A 160 17.17 -6.62 -9.16
CA GLY A 160 18.07 -7.47 -9.96
C GLY A 160 17.49 -8.84 -10.34
N GLY A 161 16.29 -9.18 -9.85
CA GLY A 161 15.50 -10.33 -10.31
C GLY A 161 14.50 -9.96 -11.40
N ARG A 162 13.25 -10.46 -11.27
CA ARG A 162 12.14 -10.03 -12.14
C ARG A 162 11.87 -8.54 -11.98
N SER A 163 11.49 -7.85 -13.06
CA SER A 163 11.06 -6.46 -12.96
C SER A 163 9.74 -6.35 -12.18
N ILE A 164 9.49 -5.20 -11.58
CA ILE A 164 8.21 -4.98 -10.88
C ILE A 164 7.02 -5.03 -11.85
N ASP A 165 7.24 -4.63 -13.11
CA ASP A 165 6.24 -4.70 -14.18
C ASP A 165 5.89 -6.15 -14.55
N ASP A 166 6.89 -7.06 -14.55
CA ASP A 166 6.64 -8.49 -14.77
C ASP A 166 5.80 -9.07 -13.62
N VAL A 167 6.15 -8.73 -12.38
CA VAL A 167 5.40 -9.15 -11.20
C VAL A 167 3.96 -8.61 -11.25
N ALA A 168 3.78 -7.36 -11.64
CA ALA A 168 2.46 -6.74 -11.78
C ALA A 168 1.59 -7.46 -12.82
N ARG A 169 2.17 -7.79 -13.98
CA ARG A 169 1.45 -8.53 -15.03
C ARG A 169 1.02 -9.92 -14.56
N GLU A 170 1.90 -10.65 -13.89
CA GLU A 170 1.58 -11.97 -13.35
C GLU A 170 0.48 -11.89 -12.28
N PHE A 171 0.57 -10.91 -11.36
CA PHE A 171 -0.47 -10.72 -10.34
C PHE A 171 -1.82 -10.36 -10.98
N ALA A 172 -1.82 -9.48 -11.98
CA ALA A 172 -3.03 -9.11 -12.70
C ALA A 172 -3.65 -10.33 -13.40
N SER A 173 -2.84 -11.16 -14.08
CA SER A 173 -3.30 -12.38 -14.71
C SER A 173 -3.95 -13.34 -13.71
N VAL A 174 -3.25 -13.66 -12.60
CA VAL A 174 -3.78 -14.57 -11.57
C VAL A 174 -5.11 -14.06 -10.98
N VAL A 175 -5.20 -12.76 -10.68
CA VAL A 175 -6.40 -12.16 -10.11
C VAL A 175 -7.55 -12.17 -11.12
N LEU A 176 -7.30 -11.70 -12.33
CA LEU A 176 -8.35 -11.47 -13.32
C LEU A 176 -8.85 -12.79 -13.93
N ASP A 177 -7.96 -13.74 -14.19
CA ASP A 177 -8.34 -15.05 -14.70
C ASP A 177 -9.09 -15.86 -13.63
N GLY A 178 -8.73 -15.69 -12.34
CA GLY A 178 -9.48 -16.27 -11.22
C GLY A 178 -10.85 -15.62 -10.98
N LEU A 179 -11.05 -14.37 -11.41
CA LEU A 179 -12.35 -13.66 -11.30
C LEU A 179 -13.20 -13.75 -12.58
N SER A 180 -12.60 -14.10 -13.70
CA SER A 180 -13.32 -14.19 -14.98
C SER A 180 -14.38 -15.27 -14.95
N GLY A 181 -15.45 -15.06 -15.72
CA GLY A 181 -16.59 -15.97 -15.78
C GLY A 181 -16.37 -17.25 -16.62
N ASN A 182 -15.17 -17.58 -17.04
CA ASN A 182 -14.86 -18.85 -17.69
C ASN A 182 -14.91 -20.01 -16.69
N GLY A 183 -16.08 -20.22 -16.11
CA GLY A 183 -16.46 -21.46 -15.50
C GLY A 183 -16.61 -22.49 -16.61
N GLY A 184 -15.71 -23.44 -16.66
CA GLY A 184 -15.86 -24.60 -17.52
C GLY A 184 -17.22 -25.24 -17.32
N SER A 185 -17.80 -25.57 -18.40
CA SER A 185 -18.93 -26.50 -18.58
C SER A 185 -18.68 -27.80 -17.81
#